data_28d468ba2861714a49c2844dd84c4a39
#
_entry.id   28d468ba2861714a49c2844dd84c4a39
#
_cell.length_a   1.000
_cell.length_b   1.000
_cell.length_c   1.000
_cell.angle_alpha   90.00
_cell.angle_beta   90.00
_cell.angle_gamma   90.00
#
_symmetry.space_group_name_H-M   'P 1'
#
loop_
_entity.id
_entity.type
_entity.pdbx_description
1 polymer ?
#
loop_
_entity_poly.entity_id
_entity_poly.type
_entity_poly.pdbx_seq_one_letter_code
_entity_poly.pdbx_strand_id
1 'polypeptide(L)'
;MLPNTGKLAGCTVFITGASRGIGKAIALKAAKDGANIVIAAKTTQTHPKLPGTIYTAAEEIEAAGGRALPCVVDVRDEQQINSAVEKAVEKFGGIDILVNNASAISLTNTLETPTKRVDLMMSVNTRGTYLTSKACIPYLRKSKIAHILNLSPPLNLNPMWFKQHCAYTIAKYGMSMCVLGMAEEFRGEIAVNALWPKTAIHTAAMDMLGGSGIESQCRKVEIIADAAYSIFRKPKSFTGNFIIDENILKEEGIKNFDIYAVKPGPVPEIKEEKLRPQPKPQRSGPVEETFRIVKDSLSDDVVKATQAIYQFELSGEDGGTWFLDLKNKSGNVGYGEPSDRADVVMSMSTDDFVKMFSGKLKPTMAFMSGKLKIKGNMALAIKLEKLMNQMNSRL
;
A
#
# COMPACT_ATOMS: atom_id res chain seq x y z
N MET A 1 0.13 20.97 15.52
CA MET A 1 -1.04 20.44 14.83
C MET A 1 -1.41 21.37 13.69
N LEU A 2 -2.04 20.85 12.66
CA LEU A 2 -2.42 21.63 11.49
C LEU A 2 -3.56 22.61 11.85
N PRO A 3 -3.42 23.93 11.58
CA PRO A 3 -4.49 24.87 11.89
C PRO A 3 -5.68 24.73 10.94
N ASN A 4 -6.88 25.00 11.44
CA ASN A 4 -8.08 25.11 10.64
C ASN A 4 -8.07 26.41 9.81
N THR A 5 -8.57 26.34 8.56
CA THR A 5 -8.59 27.47 7.61
C THR A 5 -10.00 27.94 7.25
N GLY A 6 -11.03 27.26 7.75
CA GLY A 6 -12.43 27.51 7.38
C GLY A 6 -12.84 26.95 6.02
N LYS A 7 -11.96 26.22 5.31
CA LYS A 7 -12.19 25.78 3.93
C LYS A 7 -13.32 24.75 3.80
N LEU A 8 -13.63 24.02 4.86
CA LEU A 8 -14.72 23.04 4.88
C LEU A 8 -16.05 23.59 5.43
N ALA A 9 -16.15 24.90 5.66
CA ALA A 9 -17.39 25.53 6.14
C ALA A 9 -18.56 25.21 5.20
N GLY A 10 -19.66 24.71 5.76
CA GLY A 10 -20.87 24.33 5.02
C GLY A 10 -20.75 23.05 4.16
N CYS A 11 -19.57 22.44 4.06
CA CYS A 11 -19.40 21.18 3.37
C CYS A 11 -20.03 20.04 4.18
N THR A 12 -20.66 19.08 3.49
CA THR A 12 -21.22 17.89 4.13
C THR A 12 -20.26 16.72 4.03
N VAL A 13 -19.84 16.20 5.19
CA VAL A 13 -18.92 15.08 5.33
C VAL A 13 -19.67 13.88 5.89
N PHE A 14 -19.75 12.81 5.11
CA PHE A 14 -20.34 11.53 5.51
C PHE A 14 -19.25 10.59 6.00
N ILE A 15 -19.28 10.19 7.27
CA ILE A 15 -18.21 9.39 7.88
C ILE A 15 -18.79 8.11 8.47
N THR A 16 -18.32 6.95 7.99
CA THR A 16 -18.68 5.66 8.60
C THR A 16 -17.83 5.39 9.84
N GLY A 17 -18.41 4.78 10.84
CA GLY A 17 -17.71 4.48 12.10
C GLY A 17 -17.28 5.71 12.90
N ALA A 18 -18.01 6.82 12.80
CA ALA A 18 -17.64 8.11 13.40
C ALA A 18 -18.09 8.30 14.86
N SER A 19 -18.62 7.28 15.52
CA SER A 19 -19.03 7.39 16.94
C SER A 19 -17.85 7.53 17.91
N ARG A 20 -16.62 7.18 17.47
CA ARG A 20 -15.38 7.22 18.25
C ARG A 20 -14.13 7.19 17.39
N GLY A 21 -12.96 7.24 18.05
CA GLY A 21 -11.66 7.00 17.45
C GLY A 21 -11.33 7.93 16.28
N ILE A 22 -10.72 7.34 15.23
CA ILE A 22 -10.25 8.09 14.04
C ILE A 22 -11.40 8.79 13.33
N GLY A 23 -12.52 8.10 13.11
CA GLY A 23 -13.67 8.69 12.43
C GLY A 23 -14.24 9.92 13.16
N LYS A 24 -14.37 9.87 14.49
CA LYS A 24 -14.79 11.01 15.30
C LYS A 24 -13.76 12.15 15.26
N ALA A 25 -12.47 11.84 15.30
CA ALA A 25 -11.42 12.85 15.22
C ALA A 25 -11.43 13.62 13.89
N ILE A 26 -11.64 12.91 12.78
CA ILE A 26 -11.83 13.53 11.45
C ILE A 26 -13.08 14.42 11.44
N ALA A 27 -14.18 13.93 12.01
CA ALA A 27 -15.43 14.68 12.14
C ALA A 27 -15.24 15.99 12.93
N LEU A 28 -14.59 15.92 14.09
CA LEU A 28 -14.31 17.09 14.92
C LEU A 28 -13.40 18.11 14.24
N LYS A 29 -12.40 17.63 13.48
CA LYS A 29 -11.51 18.51 12.71
C LYS A 29 -12.28 19.29 11.64
N ALA A 30 -13.15 18.65 10.89
CA ALA A 30 -14.00 19.29 9.91
C ALA A 30 -15.06 20.21 10.55
N ALA A 31 -15.62 19.79 11.70
CA ALA A 31 -16.59 20.57 12.45
C ALA A 31 -16.05 21.93 12.91
N LYS A 32 -14.76 22.02 13.24
CA LYS A 32 -14.10 23.29 13.61
C LYS A 32 -14.11 24.34 12.49
N ASP A 33 -14.25 23.91 11.23
CA ASP A 33 -14.48 24.81 10.10
C ASP A 33 -15.96 25.19 9.91
N GLY A 34 -16.87 24.57 10.63
CA GLY A 34 -18.31 24.71 10.42
C GLY A 34 -18.88 23.73 9.38
N ALA A 35 -18.27 22.58 9.21
CA ALA A 35 -18.79 21.52 8.33
C ALA A 35 -20.05 20.85 8.91
N ASN A 36 -20.86 20.29 8.01
CA ASN A 36 -21.96 19.39 8.37
C ASN A 36 -21.44 17.96 8.43
N ILE A 37 -21.71 17.24 9.49
CA ILE A 37 -21.19 15.88 9.69
C ILE A 37 -22.34 14.89 9.80
N VAL A 38 -22.30 13.86 8.94
CA VAL A 38 -23.16 12.69 9.05
C VAL A 38 -22.37 11.58 9.76
N ILE A 39 -22.84 11.20 10.95
CA ILE A 39 -22.23 10.16 11.77
C ILE A 39 -22.93 8.85 11.45
N ALA A 40 -22.34 8.04 10.54
CA ALA A 40 -22.93 6.77 10.13
C ALA A 40 -22.27 5.61 10.89
N ALA A 41 -22.87 5.22 12.00
CA ALA A 41 -22.36 4.13 12.82
C ALA A 41 -23.50 3.41 13.56
N LYS A 42 -23.23 2.20 14.04
CA LYS A 42 -24.27 1.37 14.69
C LYS A 42 -24.39 1.55 16.20
N THR A 43 -23.44 2.23 16.83
CA THR A 43 -23.40 2.33 18.30
C THR A 43 -24.35 3.41 18.81
N THR A 44 -25.45 2.99 19.41
CA THR A 44 -26.49 3.87 19.99
C THR A 44 -26.47 3.90 21.51
N GLN A 45 -25.82 2.93 22.14
CA GLN A 45 -25.71 2.81 23.59
C GLN A 45 -24.24 2.72 24.01
N THR A 46 -23.94 3.27 25.19
CA THR A 46 -22.59 3.20 25.76
C THR A 46 -22.19 1.77 26.08
N HIS A 47 -20.93 1.46 25.86
CA HIS A 47 -20.33 0.18 26.19
C HIS A 47 -19.15 0.40 27.15
N PRO A 48 -18.97 -0.40 28.22
CA PRO A 48 -17.92 -0.16 29.21
C PRO A 48 -16.50 -0.09 28.65
N LYS A 49 -16.22 -0.87 27.59
CA LYS A 49 -14.89 -0.94 26.93
C LYS A 49 -14.77 -0.10 25.67
N LEU A 50 -15.88 0.39 25.12
CA LEU A 50 -15.91 1.13 23.85
C LEU A 50 -16.78 2.39 24.07
N PRO A 51 -16.24 3.43 24.70
CA PRO A 51 -16.97 4.63 25.01
C PRO A 51 -17.40 5.40 23.76
N GLY A 52 -18.49 6.11 23.85
CA GLY A 52 -19.03 6.93 22.78
C GLY A 52 -20.12 6.25 21.96
N THR A 53 -21.10 7.06 21.58
CA THR A 53 -22.23 6.71 20.72
C THR A 53 -22.31 7.69 19.56
N ILE A 54 -23.19 7.43 18.58
CA ILE A 54 -23.49 8.41 17.53
C ILE A 54 -24.04 9.72 18.10
N TYR A 55 -24.72 9.66 19.24
CA TYR A 55 -25.33 10.83 19.89
C TYR A 55 -24.33 11.67 20.68
N THR A 56 -23.44 11.04 21.46
CA THR A 56 -22.35 11.76 22.12
C THR A 56 -21.37 12.38 21.13
N ALA A 57 -21.08 11.70 20.02
CA ALA A 57 -20.28 12.27 18.94
C ALA A 57 -20.98 13.47 18.29
N ALA A 58 -22.31 13.43 18.10
CA ALA A 58 -23.06 14.54 17.56
C ALA A 58 -22.99 15.79 18.48
N GLU A 59 -23.10 15.60 19.78
CA GLU A 59 -22.96 16.70 20.77
C GLU A 59 -21.56 17.33 20.70
N GLU A 60 -20.51 16.52 20.64
CA GLU A 60 -19.13 17.01 20.52
C GLU A 60 -18.89 17.77 19.21
N ILE A 61 -19.46 17.30 18.11
CA ILE A 61 -19.36 17.93 16.78
C ILE A 61 -20.04 19.32 16.79
N GLU A 62 -21.21 19.41 17.37
CA GLU A 62 -21.94 20.69 17.48
C GLU A 62 -21.23 21.67 18.43
N ALA A 63 -20.69 21.18 19.54
CA ALA A 63 -19.86 21.98 20.45
C ALA A 63 -18.57 22.48 19.78
N ALA A 64 -18.03 21.75 18.77
CA ALA A 64 -16.87 22.16 18.01
C ALA A 64 -17.16 23.16 16.88
N GLY A 65 -18.45 23.50 16.63
CA GLY A 65 -18.87 24.48 15.63
C GLY A 65 -19.47 23.90 14.34
N GLY A 66 -19.60 22.59 14.23
CA GLY A 66 -20.26 21.93 13.13
C GLY A 66 -21.76 21.71 13.34
N ARG A 67 -22.40 21.12 12.35
CA ARG A 67 -23.76 20.58 12.42
C ARG A 67 -23.73 19.06 12.29
N ALA A 68 -24.42 18.35 13.13
CA ALA A 68 -24.36 16.89 13.18
C ALA A 68 -25.70 16.25 12.78
N LEU A 69 -25.61 15.12 12.07
CA LEU A 69 -26.69 14.21 11.79
C LEU A 69 -26.28 12.79 12.20
N PRO A 70 -26.68 12.30 13.37
CA PRO A 70 -26.44 10.93 13.76
C PRO A 70 -27.38 9.99 12.99
N CYS A 71 -26.83 8.97 12.34
CA CYS A 71 -27.56 7.92 11.64
C CYS A 71 -27.12 6.55 12.12
N VAL A 72 -28.08 5.70 12.48
CA VAL A 72 -27.80 4.29 12.79
C VAL A 72 -27.50 3.56 11.49
N VAL A 73 -26.24 3.16 11.31
CA VAL A 73 -25.80 2.48 10.09
C VAL A 73 -24.88 1.31 10.45
N ASP A 74 -25.30 0.12 10.10
CA ASP A 74 -24.40 -1.02 9.88
C ASP A 74 -24.02 -1.03 8.39
N VAL A 75 -22.76 -0.85 8.06
CA VAL A 75 -22.29 -0.79 6.65
C VAL A 75 -22.44 -2.10 5.89
N ARG A 76 -22.86 -3.17 6.56
CA ARG A 76 -23.24 -4.44 5.95
C ARG A 76 -24.68 -4.42 5.39
N ASP A 77 -25.48 -3.49 5.86
CA ASP A 77 -26.88 -3.32 5.46
C ASP A 77 -27.00 -2.16 4.46
N GLU A 78 -27.23 -2.51 3.20
CA GLU A 78 -27.33 -1.54 2.09
C GLU A 78 -28.53 -0.58 2.27
N GLN A 79 -29.64 -1.06 2.84
CA GLN A 79 -30.81 -0.21 3.09
C GLN A 79 -30.52 0.86 4.16
N GLN A 80 -29.81 0.52 5.20
CA GLN A 80 -29.38 1.49 6.23
C GLN A 80 -28.43 2.53 5.64
N ILE A 81 -27.50 2.12 4.79
CA ILE A 81 -26.61 3.03 4.06
C ILE A 81 -27.42 4.02 3.23
N ASN A 82 -28.33 3.52 2.37
CA ASN A 82 -29.15 4.34 1.48
C ASN A 82 -30.02 5.30 2.26
N SER A 83 -30.67 4.83 3.33
CA SER A 83 -31.49 5.68 4.20
C SER A 83 -30.68 6.82 4.86
N ALA A 84 -29.45 6.54 5.30
CA ALA A 84 -28.59 7.57 5.86
C ALA A 84 -28.15 8.61 4.82
N VAL A 85 -27.85 8.17 3.60
CA VAL A 85 -27.50 9.05 2.47
C VAL A 85 -28.68 9.96 2.13
N GLU A 86 -29.90 9.42 2.02
CA GLU A 86 -31.12 10.19 1.76
C GLU A 86 -31.35 11.25 2.86
N LYS A 87 -31.22 10.88 4.13
CA LYS A 87 -31.35 11.81 5.26
C LYS A 87 -30.30 12.91 5.23
N ALA A 88 -29.07 12.59 4.84
CA ALA A 88 -27.99 13.57 4.71
C ALA A 88 -28.30 14.59 3.61
N VAL A 89 -28.76 14.11 2.46
CA VAL A 89 -29.15 14.97 1.32
C VAL A 89 -30.36 15.83 1.66
N GLU A 90 -31.37 15.27 2.32
CA GLU A 90 -32.54 16.01 2.77
C GLU A 90 -32.17 17.14 3.74
N LYS A 91 -31.32 16.84 4.75
CA LYS A 91 -30.95 17.80 5.79
C LYS A 91 -29.94 18.84 5.31
N PHE A 92 -28.94 18.45 4.53
CA PHE A 92 -27.81 19.30 4.18
C PHE A 92 -27.71 19.65 2.68
N GLY A 93 -28.56 19.09 1.85
CA GLY A 93 -28.64 19.40 0.42
C GLY A 93 -27.68 18.60 -0.48
N GLY A 94 -26.81 17.77 0.06
CA GLY A 94 -25.87 16.98 -0.71
C GLY A 94 -24.77 16.36 0.15
N ILE A 95 -23.78 15.75 -0.51
CA ILE A 95 -22.59 15.18 0.12
C ILE A 95 -21.37 15.65 -0.64
N ASP A 96 -20.39 16.22 0.06
CA ASP A 96 -19.15 16.73 -0.52
C ASP A 96 -17.95 15.81 -0.29
N ILE A 97 -17.94 15.14 0.85
CA ILE A 97 -16.85 14.26 1.27
C ILE A 97 -17.42 12.98 1.88
N LEU A 98 -16.89 11.84 1.45
CA LEU A 98 -17.12 10.54 2.08
C LEU A 98 -15.83 10.04 2.71
N VAL A 99 -15.91 9.60 3.97
CA VAL A 99 -14.83 8.91 4.68
C VAL A 99 -15.27 7.49 5.02
N ASN A 100 -14.66 6.51 4.37
CA ASN A 100 -14.83 5.10 4.68
C ASN A 100 -13.85 4.71 5.80
N ASN A 101 -14.30 4.82 7.04
CA ASN A 101 -13.53 4.55 8.24
C ASN A 101 -14.02 3.31 9.01
N ALA A 102 -15.28 2.91 8.88
CA ALA A 102 -15.79 1.71 9.54
C ALA A 102 -14.92 0.49 9.21
N SER A 103 -14.49 -0.24 10.25
CA SER A 103 -13.59 -1.38 10.10
C SER A 103 -13.86 -2.43 11.16
N ALA A 104 -13.68 -3.69 10.77
CA ALA A 104 -13.57 -4.82 11.67
C ALA A 104 -12.13 -5.36 11.59
N ILE A 105 -11.60 -5.81 12.73
CA ILE A 105 -10.23 -6.27 12.86
C ILE A 105 -10.16 -7.61 13.59
N SER A 106 -9.34 -8.53 13.07
CA SER A 106 -8.89 -9.74 13.74
C SER A 106 -7.49 -10.07 13.24
N LEU A 107 -6.50 -9.95 14.12
CA LEU A 107 -5.09 -10.18 13.81
C LEU A 107 -4.68 -11.59 14.20
N THR A 108 -5.38 -12.57 13.65
CA THR A 108 -5.14 -14.00 13.87
C THR A 108 -4.72 -14.68 12.58
N ASN A 109 -3.93 -15.76 12.72
CA ASN A 109 -3.44 -16.52 11.58
C ASN A 109 -4.58 -17.27 10.85
N THR A 110 -4.27 -17.86 9.72
CA THR A 110 -5.26 -18.51 8.84
C THR A 110 -6.05 -19.62 9.54
N LEU A 111 -5.41 -20.44 10.36
CA LEU A 111 -6.06 -21.58 11.04
C LEU A 111 -6.89 -21.12 12.24
N GLU A 112 -6.47 -20.08 12.93
CA GLU A 112 -7.12 -19.59 14.15
C GLU A 112 -8.26 -18.60 13.87
N THR A 113 -8.36 -18.05 12.66
CA THR A 113 -9.41 -17.07 12.32
C THR A 113 -10.72 -17.78 12.05
N PRO A 114 -11.75 -17.64 12.92
CA PRO A 114 -13.06 -18.23 12.68
C PRO A 114 -13.72 -17.66 11.42
N THR A 115 -14.42 -18.48 10.65
CA THR A 115 -15.12 -18.06 9.42
C THR A 115 -16.00 -16.83 9.63
N LYS A 116 -16.73 -16.76 10.74
CA LYS A 116 -17.56 -15.58 11.08
C LYS A 116 -16.76 -14.29 11.19
N ARG A 117 -15.48 -14.36 11.56
CA ARG A 117 -14.59 -13.17 11.61
C ARG A 117 -14.09 -12.79 10.22
N VAL A 118 -13.81 -13.78 9.38
CA VAL A 118 -13.49 -13.56 7.97
C VAL A 118 -14.66 -12.86 7.27
N ASP A 119 -15.87 -13.42 7.40
CA ASP A 119 -17.09 -12.84 6.83
C ASP A 119 -17.34 -11.41 7.33
N LEU A 120 -17.16 -11.17 8.63
CA LEU A 120 -17.31 -9.84 9.21
C LEU A 120 -16.32 -8.85 8.60
N MET A 121 -15.03 -9.18 8.53
CA MET A 121 -14.01 -8.29 7.96
C MET A 121 -14.26 -8.00 6.49
N MET A 122 -14.62 -9.00 5.68
CA MET A 122 -14.93 -8.81 4.27
C MET A 122 -16.19 -7.96 4.08
N SER A 123 -17.22 -8.20 4.88
CA SER A 123 -18.48 -7.48 4.78
C SER A 123 -18.38 -6.03 5.24
N VAL A 124 -17.65 -5.76 6.33
CA VAL A 124 -17.50 -4.41 6.86
C VAL A 124 -16.47 -3.61 6.07
N ASN A 125 -15.26 -4.15 5.92
CA ASN A 125 -14.14 -3.38 5.36
C ASN A 125 -14.28 -3.24 3.83
N THR A 126 -14.38 -4.35 3.11
CA THR A 126 -14.39 -4.36 1.65
C THR A 126 -15.77 -4.02 1.09
N ARG A 127 -16.77 -4.84 1.39
CA ARG A 127 -18.12 -4.65 0.87
C ARG A 127 -18.76 -3.35 1.38
N GLY A 128 -18.60 -3.03 2.66
CA GLY A 128 -19.13 -1.81 3.26
C GLY A 128 -18.55 -0.54 2.62
N THR A 129 -17.26 -0.51 2.34
CA THR A 129 -16.62 0.58 1.59
C THR A 129 -17.18 0.73 0.18
N TYR A 130 -17.34 -0.37 -0.54
CA TYR A 130 -17.89 -0.36 -1.88
C TYR A 130 -19.34 0.16 -1.89
N LEU A 131 -20.21 -0.39 -1.07
CA LEU A 131 -21.64 -0.02 -1.01
C LEU A 131 -21.86 1.42 -0.56
N THR A 132 -21.11 1.88 0.43
CA THR A 132 -21.21 3.26 0.91
C THR A 132 -20.74 4.25 -0.16
N SER A 133 -19.63 3.94 -0.84
CA SER A 133 -19.16 4.74 -1.97
C SER A 133 -20.19 4.79 -3.09
N LYS A 134 -20.74 3.64 -3.50
CA LYS A 134 -21.80 3.54 -4.51
C LYS A 134 -23.01 4.43 -4.18
N ALA A 135 -23.44 4.44 -2.93
CA ALA A 135 -24.58 5.25 -2.49
C ALA A 135 -24.30 6.76 -2.48
N CYS A 136 -23.06 7.17 -2.15
CA CYS A 136 -22.68 8.58 -2.08
C CYS A 136 -22.27 9.18 -3.42
N ILE A 137 -21.73 8.40 -4.35
CA ILE A 137 -21.18 8.88 -5.64
C ILE A 137 -22.15 9.76 -6.42
N PRO A 138 -23.45 9.44 -6.57
CA PRO A 138 -24.39 10.28 -7.32
C PRO A 138 -24.47 11.72 -6.78
N TYR A 139 -24.26 11.92 -5.50
CA TYR A 139 -24.27 13.22 -4.83
C TYR A 139 -22.89 13.87 -4.82
N LEU A 140 -21.83 13.10 -4.60
CA LEU A 140 -20.45 13.56 -4.70
C LEU A 140 -20.13 14.17 -6.05
N ARG A 141 -20.62 13.59 -7.14
CA ARG A 141 -20.42 14.11 -8.51
C ARG A 141 -20.96 15.54 -8.71
N LYS A 142 -21.94 15.96 -7.90
CA LYS A 142 -22.51 17.30 -7.92
C LYS A 142 -21.72 18.31 -7.08
N SER A 143 -20.78 17.84 -6.26
CA SER A 143 -19.99 18.69 -5.40
C SER A 143 -18.81 19.31 -6.16
N LYS A 144 -18.48 20.56 -5.79
CA LYS A 144 -17.31 21.25 -6.34
C LYS A 144 -15.97 20.72 -5.80
N ILE A 145 -16.01 20.07 -4.62
CA ILE A 145 -14.81 19.62 -3.87
C ILE A 145 -14.78 18.11 -3.63
N ALA A 146 -15.54 17.33 -4.35
CA ALA A 146 -15.80 15.92 -4.09
C ALA A 146 -14.58 15.08 -3.76
N HIS A 147 -14.59 14.45 -2.57
CA HIS A 147 -13.58 13.52 -2.09
C HIS A 147 -14.19 12.23 -1.56
N ILE A 148 -13.53 11.10 -1.84
CA ILE A 148 -13.68 9.84 -1.11
C ILE A 148 -12.32 9.54 -0.46
N LEU A 149 -12.32 9.34 0.84
CA LEU A 149 -11.15 8.94 1.61
C LEU A 149 -11.39 7.58 2.27
N ASN A 150 -10.59 6.59 1.92
CA ASN A 150 -10.60 5.27 2.54
C ASN A 150 -9.46 5.17 3.57
N LEU A 151 -9.78 4.76 4.79
CA LEU A 151 -8.78 4.47 5.83
C LEU A 151 -8.23 3.07 5.57
N SER A 152 -7.29 2.99 4.62
CA SER A 152 -6.74 1.73 4.14
C SER A 152 -5.26 1.87 3.73
N PRO A 153 -4.47 0.77 3.80
CA PRO A 153 -3.03 0.82 3.59
C PRO A 153 -2.64 0.96 2.12
N PRO A 154 -1.42 1.43 1.85
CA PRO A 154 -0.78 1.25 0.55
C PRO A 154 -0.74 -0.23 0.17
N LEU A 155 -0.90 -0.52 -1.12
CA LEU A 155 -0.81 -1.88 -1.64
C LEU A 155 0.65 -2.32 -1.74
N ASN A 156 0.99 -3.34 -0.98
CA ASN A 156 2.31 -3.94 -1.00
C ASN A 156 2.15 -5.47 -1.01
N LEU A 157 2.58 -6.12 -2.10
CA LEU A 157 2.42 -7.56 -2.29
C LEU A 157 3.49 -8.40 -1.58
N ASN A 158 4.33 -7.79 -0.73
CA ASN A 158 5.26 -8.55 0.08
C ASN A 158 4.49 -9.48 1.02
N PRO A 159 4.77 -10.81 1.01
CA PRO A 159 4.09 -11.81 1.85
C PRO A 159 4.09 -11.50 3.35
N MET A 160 5.06 -10.71 3.83
CA MET A 160 5.16 -10.26 5.21
C MET A 160 3.90 -9.51 5.68
N TRP A 161 3.26 -8.72 4.80
CA TRP A 161 2.03 -7.99 5.13
C TRP A 161 0.79 -8.88 5.24
N PHE A 162 0.87 -10.14 4.81
CA PHE A 162 -0.19 -11.13 4.87
C PHE A 162 0.06 -12.17 5.97
N LYS A 163 1.32 -12.43 6.28
CA LYS A 163 1.72 -13.42 7.29
C LYS A 163 1.07 -13.10 8.64
N GLN A 164 0.46 -14.10 9.26
CA GLN A 164 -0.20 -14.06 10.57
C GLN A 164 -1.55 -13.30 10.64
N HIS A 165 -1.98 -12.61 9.58
CA HIS A 165 -3.28 -11.92 9.53
C HIS A 165 -3.81 -11.78 8.09
N CYS A 166 -3.76 -12.87 7.35
CA CYS A 166 -4.09 -12.92 5.93
C CYS A 166 -5.49 -12.34 5.63
N ALA A 167 -6.52 -12.78 6.35
CA ALA A 167 -7.90 -12.35 6.14
C ALA A 167 -8.09 -10.83 6.37
N TYR A 168 -7.45 -10.29 7.42
CA TYR A 168 -7.50 -8.85 7.69
C TYR A 168 -6.84 -8.04 6.57
N THR A 169 -5.66 -8.46 6.12
CA THR A 169 -4.95 -7.78 5.02
C THR A 169 -5.75 -7.80 3.72
N ILE A 170 -6.34 -8.94 3.35
CA ILE A 170 -7.22 -9.04 2.17
C ILE A 170 -8.38 -8.05 2.28
N ALA A 171 -9.05 -7.99 3.42
CA ALA A 171 -10.18 -7.09 3.62
C ALA A 171 -9.79 -5.61 3.54
N LYS A 172 -8.65 -5.22 4.13
CA LYS A 172 -8.12 -3.85 4.04
C LYS A 172 -7.63 -3.52 2.64
N TYR A 173 -6.97 -4.45 1.96
CA TYR A 173 -6.56 -4.28 0.57
C TYR A 173 -7.75 -4.17 -0.39
N GLY A 174 -8.87 -4.83 -0.10
CA GLY A 174 -10.11 -4.62 -0.82
C GLY A 174 -10.56 -3.16 -0.82
N MET A 175 -10.45 -2.47 0.34
CA MET A 175 -10.71 -1.03 0.44
C MET A 175 -9.73 -0.22 -0.42
N SER A 176 -8.45 -0.60 -0.41
CA SER A 176 -7.40 0.07 -1.20
C SER A 176 -7.57 -0.16 -2.71
N MET A 177 -8.03 -1.35 -3.11
CA MET A 177 -8.36 -1.64 -4.52
C MET A 177 -9.56 -0.83 -5.01
N CYS A 178 -10.52 -0.51 -4.15
CA CYS A 178 -11.58 0.45 -4.47
C CYS A 178 -11.02 1.83 -4.83
N VAL A 179 -9.94 2.27 -4.17
CA VAL A 179 -9.27 3.52 -4.51
C VAL A 179 -8.76 3.48 -5.95
N LEU A 180 -8.07 2.42 -6.36
CA LEU A 180 -7.54 2.29 -7.72
C LEU A 180 -8.65 2.35 -8.77
N GLY A 181 -9.69 1.53 -8.61
CA GLY A 181 -10.79 1.47 -9.56
C GLY A 181 -11.60 2.76 -9.63
N MET A 182 -12.05 3.26 -8.48
CA MET A 182 -12.93 4.43 -8.42
C MET A 182 -12.19 5.73 -8.76
N ALA A 183 -10.90 5.86 -8.45
CA ALA A 183 -10.12 7.03 -8.82
C ALA A 183 -10.03 7.19 -10.35
N GLU A 184 -9.89 6.10 -11.07
CA GLU A 184 -9.84 6.13 -12.53
C GLU A 184 -11.24 6.29 -13.15
N GLU A 185 -12.23 5.57 -12.64
CA GLU A 185 -13.62 5.62 -13.12
C GLU A 185 -14.24 7.02 -13.01
N PHE A 186 -13.92 7.74 -11.91
CA PHE A 186 -14.47 9.08 -11.62
C PHE A 186 -13.42 10.20 -11.74
N ARG A 187 -12.41 9.99 -12.57
CA ARG A 187 -11.34 10.98 -12.79
C ARG A 187 -11.91 12.31 -13.26
N GLY A 188 -11.52 13.40 -12.58
CA GLY A 188 -12.02 14.75 -12.84
C GLY A 188 -13.35 15.09 -12.15
N GLU A 189 -14.09 14.10 -11.69
CA GLU A 189 -15.38 14.28 -10.98
C GLU A 189 -15.20 14.17 -9.45
N ILE A 190 -14.47 13.16 -8.99
CA ILE A 190 -14.28 12.85 -7.56
C ILE A 190 -12.82 12.49 -7.34
N ALA A 191 -12.17 13.08 -6.34
CA ALA A 191 -10.87 12.62 -5.86
C ALA A 191 -11.05 11.42 -4.91
N VAL A 192 -10.40 10.30 -5.21
CA VAL A 192 -10.48 9.07 -4.41
C VAL A 192 -9.08 8.69 -3.96
N ASN A 193 -8.84 8.68 -2.64
CA ASN A 193 -7.53 8.43 -2.04
C ASN A 193 -7.65 7.51 -0.82
N ALA A 194 -6.53 6.91 -0.44
CA ALA A 194 -6.36 6.18 0.80
C ALA A 194 -5.46 6.95 1.75
N LEU A 195 -5.73 6.84 3.05
CA LEU A 195 -4.89 7.36 4.12
C LEU A 195 -4.57 6.25 5.11
N TRP A 196 -3.30 6.14 5.49
CA TRP A 196 -2.83 5.14 6.44
C TRP A 196 -1.84 5.75 7.45
N PRO A 197 -1.89 5.32 8.71
CA PRO A 197 -0.94 5.80 9.73
C PRO A 197 0.44 5.19 9.56
N LYS A 198 1.48 5.99 9.77
CA LYS A 198 2.86 5.51 9.84
C LYS A 198 3.18 4.79 11.15
N THR A 199 2.47 5.14 12.20
CA THR A 199 2.61 4.59 13.55
C THR A 199 1.27 4.09 14.06
N ALA A 200 1.27 3.27 15.11
CA ALA A 200 0.04 2.89 15.78
C ALA A 200 -0.73 4.14 16.27
N ILE A 201 -2.03 4.13 16.13
CA ILE A 201 -2.91 5.22 16.58
C ILE A 201 -3.67 4.76 17.83
N HIS A 202 -3.59 5.55 18.88
CA HIS A 202 -4.27 5.25 20.14
C HIS A 202 -5.79 5.36 19.98
N THR A 203 -6.45 4.25 20.09
CA THR A 203 -7.91 4.10 20.04
C THR A 203 -8.35 3.01 20.99
N ALA A 204 -9.63 3.00 21.38
CA ALA A 204 -10.18 1.91 22.21
C ALA A 204 -9.98 0.51 21.56
N ALA A 205 -9.95 0.42 20.24
CA ALA A 205 -9.62 -0.83 19.55
C ALA A 205 -8.15 -1.22 19.77
N MET A 206 -7.23 -0.26 19.78
CA MET A 206 -5.82 -0.51 20.04
C MET A 206 -5.58 -0.94 21.49
N ASP A 207 -6.28 -0.36 22.45
CA ASP A 207 -6.22 -0.77 23.86
C ASP A 207 -6.67 -2.23 24.03
N MET A 208 -7.69 -2.64 23.29
CA MET A 208 -8.16 -4.03 23.30
C MET A 208 -7.16 -5.02 22.69
N LEU A 209 -6.37 -4.58 21.71
CA LEU A 209 -5.40 -5.43 20.99
C LEU A 209 -4.04 -5.49 21.70
N GLY A 210 -3.58 -4.34 22.21
CA GLY A 210 -2.22 -4.18 22.72
C GLY A 210 -2.07 -4.27 24.25
N GLY A 211 -3.17 -4.28 24.98
CA GLY A 211 -3.17 -4.30 26.44
C GLY A 211 -2.67 -3.01 27.08
N SER A 212 -2.39 -3.07 28.39
CA SER A 212 -1.92 -1.91 29.16
C SER A 212 -0.52 -1.45 28.73
N GLY A 213 -0.33 -0.15 28.57
CA GLY A 213 0.95 0.46 28.20
C GLY A 213 1.17 0.68 26.69
N ILE A 214 0.24 0.23 25.85
CA ILE A 214 0.35 0.39 24.39
C ILE A 214 0.36 1.86 23.99
N GLU A 215 -0.22 2.74 24.77
CA GLU A 215 -0.31 4.17 24.50
C GLU A 215 1.07 4.85 24.37
N SER A 216 2.11 4.31 25.00
CA SER A 216 3.48 4.82 24.84
C SER A 216 4.07 4.58 23.45
N GLN A 217 3.46 3.65 22.69
CA GLN A 217 3.85 3.29 21.34
C GLN A 217 2.92 3.89 20.28
N CYS A 218 1.98 4.74 20.70
CA CYS A 218 0.94 5.27 19.83
C CYS A 218 1.04 6.79 19.66
N ARG A 219 0.55 7.23 18.52
CA ARG A 219 0.19 8.63 18.28
C ARG A 219 -1.29 8.85 18.52
N LYS A 220 -1.65 10.12 18.80
CA LYS A 220 -3.02 10.58 18.96
C LYS A 220 -3.77 10.51 17.64
N VAL A 221 -5.09 10.34 17.71
CA VAL A 221 -5.98 10.32 16.54
C VAL A 221 -5.93 11.62 15.72
N GLU A 222 -5.51 12.72 16.34
CA GLU A 222 -5.42 14.05 15.71
C GLU A 222 -4.44 14.07 14.53
N ILE A 223 -3.42 13.18 14.50
CA ILE A 223 -2.52 13.10 13.35
C ILE A 223 -3.27 12.67 12.09
N ILE A 224 -4.16 11.69 12.21
CA ILE A 224 -5.01 11.24 11.10
C ILE A 224 -6.05 12.29 10.72
N ALA A 225 -6.61 12.97 11.70
CA ALA A 225 -7.56 14.06 11.46
C ALA A 225 -6.92 15.22 10.69
N ASP A 226 -5.71 15.63 11.07
CA ASP A 226 -4.94 16.66 10.39
C ASP A 226 -4.53 16.23 8.97
N ALA A 227 -4.09 14.99 8.78
CA ALA A 227 -3.77 14.44 7.47
C ALA A 227 -4.99 14.37 6.55
N ALA A 228 -6.13 13.89 7.04
CA ALA A 228 -7.39 13.88 6.31
C ALA A 228 -7.82 15.30 5.91
N TYR A 229 -7.72 16.24 6.83
CA TYR A 229 -8.04 17.64 6.58
C TYR A 229 -7.16 18.24 5.48
N SER A 230 -5.86 17.94 5.46
CA SER A 230 -4.96 18.32 4.36
C SER A 230 -5.44 17.76 3.02
N ILE A 231 -5.82 16.48 2.97
CA ILE A 231 -6.33 15.83 1.76
C ILE A 231 -7.60 16.51 1.24
N PHE A 232 -8.55 16.83 2.11
CA PHE A 232 -9.83 17.45 1.73
C PHE A 232 -9.65 18.87 1.13
N ARG A 233 -8.53 19.51 1.38
CA ARG A 233 -8.20 20.82 0.79
C ARG A 233 -7.54 20.74 -0.58
N LYS A 234 -7.13 19.55 -1.01
CA LYS A 234 -6.52 19.31 -2.32
C LYS A 234 -7.58 19.38 -3.44
N PRO A 235 -7.19 19.70 -4.67
CA PRO A 235 -8.12 19.69 -5.81
C PRO A 235 -8.54 18.27 -6.20
N LYS A 236 -9.61 18.13 -6.97
CA LYS A 236 -10.10 16.83 -7.48
C LYS A 236 -9.07 16.04 -8.30
N SER A 237 -8.07 16.72 -8.85
CA SER A 237 -6.95 16.08 -9.56
C SER A 237 -6.00 15.31 -8.65
N PHE A 238 -6.06 15.57 -7.34
CA PHE A 238 -5.31 14.80 -6.34
C PHE A 238 -6.08 13.52 -6.03
N THR A 239 -5.89 12.49 -6.85
CA THR A 239 -6.68 11.25 -6.85
C THR A 239 -5.80 10.02 -7.12
N GLY A 240 -6.22 8.86 -6.65
CA GLY A 240 -5.50 7.58 -6.83
C GLY A 240 -4.27 7.42 -5.94
N ASN A 241 -4.16 8.21 -4.87
CA ASN A 241 -2.97 8.22 -4.01
C ASN A 241 -3.18 7.33 -2.78
N PHE A 242 -2.08 6.70 -2.36
CA PHE A 242 -1.95 6.02 -1.07
C PHE A 242 -1.06 6.87 -0.17
N ILE A 243 -1.68 7.53 0.78
CA ILE A 243 -1.06 8.61 1.56
C ILE A 243 -0.73 8.10 2.95
N ILE A 244 0.50 8.39 3.41
CA ILE A 244 0.90 8.19 4.79
C ILE A 244 0.74 9.53 5.54
N ASP A 245 0.13 9.49 6.72
CA ASP A 245 -0.20 10.67 7.54
C ASP A 245 1.00 11.60 7.73
N GLU A 246 2.11 11.08 8.19
CA GLU A 246 3.32 11.86 8.43
C GLU A 246 3.87 12.51 7.15
N ASN A 247 3.75 11.84 6.00
CA ASN A 247 4.30 12.35 4.75
C ASN A 247 3.55 13.59 4.27
N ILE A 248 2.23 13.54 4.24
CA ILE A 248 1.43 14.69 3.83
C ILE A 248 1.53 15.85 4.82
N LEU A 249 1.68 15.57 6.11
CA LEU A 249 1.86 16.62 7.13
C LEU A 249 3.24 17.26 7.06
N LYS A 250 4.29 16.55 6.62
CA LYS A 250 5.58 17.15 6.29
C LYS A 250 5.48 18.15 5.14
N GLU A 251 4.70 17.83 4.11
CA GLU A 251 4.40 18.76 3.01
C GLU A 251 3.67 20.02 3.50
N GLU A 252 2.83 19.91 4.52
CA GLU A 252 2.17 21.03 5.20
C GLU A 252 3.10 21.82 6.16
N GLY A 253 4.37 21.42 6.28
CA GLY A 253 5.38 22.11 7.09
C GLY A 253 5.49 21.61 8.54
N ILE A 254 4.82 20.54 8.92
CA ILE A 254 4.98 19.94 10.24
C ILE A 254 6.35 19.25 10.34
N LYS A 255 7.21 19.73 11.22
CA LYS A 255 8.57 19.22 11.41
C LYS A 255 8.72 18.34 12.66
N ASN A 256 7.97 18.66 13.70
CA ASN A 256 8.00 17.92 14.96
C ASN A 256 6.70 17.14 15.15
N PHE A 257 6.79 15.84 15.17
CA PHE A 257 5.66 14.91 15.34
C PHE A 257 5.46 14.46 16.79
N ASP A 258 6.32 14.87 17.73
CA ASP A 258 6.17 14.58 19.15
C ASP A 258 4.88 15.20 19.72
N ILE A 259 4.39 16.27 19.09
CA ILE A 259 3.10 16.90 19.44
C ILE A 259 1.91 15.91 19.31
N TYR A 260 2.06 14.89 18.49
CA TYR A 260 1.08 13.82 18.30
C TYR A 260 1.35 12.58 19.16
N ALA A 261 2.47 12.48 19.86
CA ALA A 261 2.73 11.36 20.76
C ALA A 261 1.72 11.36 21.93
N VAL A 262 1.22 10.18 22.28
CA VAL A 262 0.32 10.03 23.45
C VAL A 262 1.11 10.23 24.74
N LYS A 263 2.29 9.63 24.83
CA LYS A 263 3.27 9.84 25.92
C LYS A 263 4.58 10.35 25.35
N PRO A 264 5.33 11.19 26.07
CA PRO A 264 6.64 11.65 25.64
C PRO A 264 7.59 10.46 25.34
N GLY A 265 8.34 10.56 24.26
CA GLY A 265 9.32 9.56 23.85
C GLY A 265 9.18 9.17 22.36
N PRO A 266 10.13 8.43 21.81
CA PRO A 266 10.08 8.01 20.43
C PRO A 266 8.94 7.01 20.24
N VAL A 267 8.05 7.29 19.28
CA VAL A 267 6.97 6.39 18.89
C VAL A 267 7.50 5.47 17.79
N PRO A 268 7.45 4.15 17.98
CA PRO A 268 7.90 3.21 16.95
C PRO A 268 7.06 3.38 15.67
N GLU A 269 7.74 3.54 14.55
CA GLU A 269 7.07 3.42 13.25
C GLU A 269 6.48 2.00 13.15
N ILE A 270 5.29 1.89 12.56
CA ILE A 270 4.84 0.61 12.01
C ILE A 270 5.88 0.33 10.94
N LYS A 271 6.92 -0.40 11.30
CA LYS A 271 7.99 -0.68 10.37
C LYS A 271 7.37 -1.40 9.17
N GLU A 272 7.33 -0.68 8.04
CA GLU A 272 7.91 -1.36 6.89
C GLU A 272 9.28 -1.82 7.41
N GLU A 273 9.42 -3.08 7.82
CA GLU A 273 10.77 -3.63 7.85
C GLU A 273 11.32 -3.21 6.51
N LYS A 274 12.40 -2.39 6.54
CA LYS A 274 13.10 -2.01 5.31
C LYS A 274 13.04 -3.27 4.50
N LEU A 275 12.30 -3.25 3.40
CA LEU A 275 12.26 -4.34 2.46
C LEU A 275 13.73 -4.69 2.25
N ARG A 276 14.26 -5.60 3.07
CA ARG A 276 15.40 -6.35 2.57
C ARG A 276 14.82 -6.86 1.28
N PRO A 277 15.43 -6.54 0.12
CA PRO A 277 15.02 -7.18 -1.09
C PRO A 277 14.86 -8.62 -0.63
N GLN A 278 13.60 -9.14 -0.67
CA GLN A 278 13.40 -10.53 -0.28
C GLN A 278 14.51 -11.26 -0.97
N PRO A 279 15.25 -12.15 -0.31
CA PRO A 279 16.00 -13.10 -1.09
C PRO A 279 14.93 -13.60 -2.07
N LYS A 280 15.06 -13.16 -3.33
CA LYS A 280 14.18 -13.56 -4.44
C LYS A 280 13.99 -15.03 -4.19
N PRO A 281 12.75 -15.60 -4.18
CA PRO A 281 12.54 -16.98 -3.76
C PRO A 281 13.76 -17.73 -4.25
N GLN A 282 14.53 -18.28 -3.30
CA GLN A 282 15.89 -18.73 -3.60
C GLN A 282 15.68 -19.79 -4.66
N ARG A 283 15.88 -19.42 -5.93
CA ARG A 283 15.83 -20.33 -7.03
C ARG A 283 17.01 -21.25 -6.77
N SER A 284 16.73 -22.41 -6.22
CA SER A 284 17.73 -23.40 -5.88
C SER A 284 17.94 -24.35 -7.07
N GLY A 285 18.29 -23.79 -8.22
CA GLY A 285 18.53 -24.57 -9.43
C GLY A 285 19.97 -24.44 -9.94
N PRO A 286 20.39 -25.34 -10.84
CA PRO A 286 21.74 -25.30 -11.45
C PRO A 286 22.05 -23.97 -12.14
N VAL A 287 21.05 -23.27 -12.66
CA VAL A 287 21.21 -21.95 -13.30
C VAL A 287 21.56 -20.87 -12.28
N GLU A 288 20.82 -20.80 -11.16
CA GLU A 288 21.09 -19.86 -10.07
C GLU A 288 22.49 -20.07 -9.49
N GLU A 289 22.85 -21.32 -9.26
CA GLU A 289 24.18 -21.69 -8.76
C GLU A 289 25.27 -21.24 -9.74
N THR A 290 25.06 -21.43 -11.04
CA THR A 290 26.00 -20.98 -12.08
C THR A 290 26.17 -19.45 -12.02
N PHE A 291 25.10 -18.68 -11.94
CA PHE A 291 25.19 -17.22 -11.84
C PHE A 291 25.80 -16.76 -10.52
N ARG A 292 25.63 -17.49 -9.43
CA ARG A 292 26.29 -17.21 -8.14
C ARG A 292 27.82 -17.37 -8.29
N ILE A 293 28.27 -18.46 -8.90
CA ILE A 293 29.69 -18.69 -9.17
C ILE A 293 30.27 -17.61 -10.09
N VAL A 294 29.52 -17.23 -11.14
CA VAL A 294 29.92 -16.14 -12.04
C VAL A 294 30.07 -14.83 -11.24
N LYS A 295 29.12 -14.52 -10.37
CA LYS A 295 29.16 -13.32 -9.54
C LYS A 295 30.37 -13.26 -8.61
N ASP A 296 30.70 -14.39 -7.97
CA ASP A 296 31.84 -14.50 -7.04
C ASP A 296 33.19 -14.43 -7.76
N SER A 297 33.19 -14.71 -9.06
CA SER A 297 34.38 -14.67 -9.93
C SER A 297 34.60 -13.31 -10.63
N LEU A 298 33.68 -12.34 -10.45
CA LEU A 298 33.82 -11.01 -11.05
C LEU A 298 34.99 -10.25 -10.40
N SER A 299 35.73 -9.52 -11.25
CA SER A 299 36.79 -8.63 -10.82
C SER A 299 36.86 -7.40 -11.73
N ASP A 300 37.45 -6.32 -11.23
CA ASP A 300 37.64 -5.09 -12.01
C ASP A 300 38.41 -5.33 -13.31
N ASP A 301 39.33 -6.27 -13.33
CA ASP A 301 40.09 -6.63 -14.53
C ASP A 301 39.21 -7.29 -15.58
N VAL A 302 38.30 -8.17 -15.18
CA VAL A 302 37.30 -8.81 -16.04
C VAL A 302 36.36 -7.76 -16.66
N VAL A 303 35.90 -6.83 -15.88
CA VAL A 303 35.02 -5.75 -16.34
C VAL A 303 35.76 -4.85 -17.34
N LYS A 304 36.96 -4.40 -17.00
CA LYS A 304 37.81 -3.58 -17.90
C LYS A 304 38.13 -4.25 -19.21
N ALA A 305 38.41 -5.57 -19.19
CA ALA A 305 38.74 -6.35 -20.38
C ALA A 305 37.54 -6.62 -21.27
N THR A 306 36.32 -6.66 -20.71
CA THR A 306 35.14 -7.11 -21.47
C THR A 306 34.29 -5.94 -21.96
N GLN A 307 33.94 -5.00 -21.09
CA GLN A 307 33.16 -3.78 -21.40
C GLN A 307 31.89 -4.07 -22.20
N ALA A 308 31.09 -5.05 -21.77
CA ALA A 308 29.87 -5.46 -22.45
C ALA A 308 28.78 -5.95 -21.47
N ILE A 309 27.52 -5.83 -21.89
CA ILE A 309 26.35 -6.34 -21.19
C ILE A 309 25.78 -7.52 -21.96
N TYR A 310 25.69 -8.67 -21.29
CA TYR A 310 25.12 -9.90 -21.81
C TYR A 310 23.76 -10.16 -21.21
N GLN A 311 22.79 -10.51 -22.06
CA GLN A 311 21.48 -11.00 -21.63
C GLN A 311 21.32 -12.45 -22.06
N PHE A 312 20.82 -13.29 -21.15
CA PHE A 312 20.56 -14.70 -21.37
C PHE A 312 19.06 -14.96 -21.29
N GLU A 313 18.48 -15.47 -22.38
CA GLU A 313 17.09 -15.91 -22.43
C GLU A 313 17.10 -17.44 -22.35
N LEU A 314 16.79 -17.97 -21.17
CA LEU A 314 16.90 -19.41 -20.89
C LEU A 314 15.51 -20.05 -20.90
N SER A 315 15.37 -21.15 -21.65
CA SER A 315 14.15 -21.95 -21.73
C SER A 315 14.29 -23.27 -20.98
N GLY A 316 13.20 -23.73 -20.35
CA GLY A 316 13.17 -24.98 -19.58
C GLY A 316 12.90 -24.75 -18.10
N GLU A 317 13.10 -25.79 -17.30
CA GLU A 317 12.99 -25.73 -15.84
C GLU A 317 14.04 -24.75 -15.30
N ASP A 318 13.67 -23.89 -14.36
CA ASP A 318 14.47 -22.76 -13.87
C ASP A 318 14.88 -21.71 -14.93
N GLY A 319 14.20 -21.66 -16.06
CA GLY A 319 14.43 -20.72 -17.15
C GLY A 319 14.08 -19.27 -16.77
N GLY A 320 14.20 -18.39 -17.74
CA GLY A 320 13.89 -16.95 -17.61
C GLY A 320 14.99 -16.08 -18.19
N THR A 321 14.88 -14.78 -17.98
CA THR A 321 15.86 -13.81 -18.45
C THR A 321 16.86 -13.52 -17.34
N TRP A 322 18.14 -13.53 -17.68
CA TRP A 322 19.26 -13.23 -16.78
C TRP A 322 20.22 -12.26 -17.46
N PHE A 323 21.01 -11.53 -16.69
CA PHE A 323 22.02 -10.67 -17.26
C PHE A 323 23.37 -10.75 -16.54
N LEU A 324 24.41 -10.42 -17.29
CA LEU A 324 25.79 -10.24 -16.83
C LEU A 324 26.27 -8.89 -17.37
N ASP A 325 26.32 -7.89 -16.47
CA ASP A 325 26.82 -6.55 -16.79
C ASP A 325 28.32 -6.46 -16.46
N LEU A 326 29.15 -6.41 -17.48
CA LEU A 326 30.60 -6.21 -17.40
C LEU A 326 31.01 -4.85 -17.97
N LYS A 327 30.13 -3.86 -17.89
CA LYS A 327 30.36 -2.50 -18.39
C LYS A 327 30.31 -1.45 -17.27
N ASN A 328 29.46 -1.68 -16.29
CA ASN A 328 29.19 -0.72 -15.22
C ASN A 328 29.83 -1.15 -13.89
N LYS A 329 30.51 -0.20 -13.20
CA LYS A 329 31.12 -0.41 -11.87
C LYS A 329 32.09 -1.63 -11.84
N SER A 330 31.97 -2.48 -10.83
CA SER A 330 32.73 -3.72 -10.64
C SER A 330 32.09 -4.95 -11.27
N GLY A 331 31.10 -4.74 -12.14
CA GLY A 331 30.29 -5.81 -12.72
C GLY A 331 29.08 -6.16 -11.87
N ASN A 332 28.04 -6.71 -12.51
CA ASN A 332 26.84 -7.17 -11.84
C ASN A 332 26.19 -8.35 -12.56
N VAL A 333 25.52 -9.20 -11.81
CA VAL A 333 24.76 -10.35 -12.28
C VAL A 333 23.39 -10.32 -11.68
N GLY A 334 22.36 -10.61 -12.46
CA GLY A 334 21.00 -10.62 -11.93
C GLY A 334 20.00 -11.38 -12.78
N TYR A 335 18.84 -11.64 -12.18
CA TYR A 335 17.65 -12.14 -12.84
C TYR A 335 16.79 -10.98 -13.35
N GLY A 336 16.25 -11.10 -14.55
CA GLY A 336 15.52 -10.08 -15.26
C GLY A 336 16.33 -9.43 -16.36
N GLU A 337 15.83 -8.36 -16.95
CA GLU A 337 16.53 -7.57 -17.96
C GLU A 337 17.58 -6.65 -17.29
N PRO A 338 18.72 -6.37 -17.96
CA PRO A 338 19.69 -5.41 -17.47
C PRO A 338 19.11 -3.99 -17.49
N SER A 339 19.65 -3.10 -16.65
CA SER A 339 19.22 -1.69 -16.60
C SER A 339 19.54 -0.91 -17.88
N ASP A 340 20.62 -1.28 -18.56
CA ASP A 340 21.01 -0.72 -19.83
C ASP A 340 20.80 -1.75 -20.95
N ARG A 341 20.67 -1.30 -22.18
CA ARG A 341 20.48 -2.18 -23.34
C ARG A 341 21.62 -3.19 -23.45
N ALA A 342 21.28 -4.50 -23.55
CA ALA A 342 22.27 -5.55 -23.75
C ALA A 342 23.00 -5.40 -25.10
N ASP A 343 24.32 -5.55 -25.07
CA ASP A 343 25.16 -5.56 -26.26
C ASP A 343 25.02 -6.85 -27.05
N VAL A 344 24.69 -7.95 -26.33
CA VAL A 344 24.45 -9.27 -26.92
C VAL A 344 23.36 -10.01 -26.12
N VAL A 345 22.44 -10.65 -26.84
CA VAL A 345 21.41 -11.54 -26.29
C VAL A 345 21.66 -12.95 -26.73
N MET A 346 21.70 -13.87 -25.78
CA MET A 346 21.99 -15.30 -25.99
C MET A 346 20.79 -16.13 -25.54
N SER A 347 20.16 -16.86 -26.45
CA SER A 347 18.97 -17.69 -26.13
C SER A 347 19.33 -19.16 -26.25
N MET A 348 19.08 -19.96 -25.21
CA MET A 348 19.38 -21.39 -25.12
C MET A 348 18.56 -22.10 -24.05
N SER A 349 18.66 -23.43 -23.97
CA SER A 349 18.07 -24.17 -22.84
C SER A 349 18.88 -23.98 -21.55
N THR A 350 18.23 -24.16 -20.40
CA THR A 350 18.90 -24.13 -19.08
C THR A 350 20.00 -25.18 -18.96
N ASP A 351 19.76 -26.37 -19.51
CA ASP A 351 20.73 -27.47 -19.51
C ASP A 351 21.98 -27.13 -20.34
N ASP A 352 21.80 -26.58 -21.53
CA ASP A 352 22.93 -26.17 -22.40
C ASP A 352 23.69 -24.97 -21.77
N PHE A 353 23.01 -24.06 -21.10
CA PHE A 353 23.62 -22.96 -20.36
C PHE A 353 24.56 -23.48 -19.26
N VAL A 354 24.07 -24.39 -18.41
CA VAL A 354 24.89 -25.00 -17.34
C VAL A 354 26.06 -25.78 -17.89
N LYS A 355 25.86 -26.55 -18.97
CA LYS A 355 26.95 -27.27 -19.65
C LYS A 355 27.99 -26.32 -20.24
N MET A 356 27.56 -25.19 -20.75
CA MET A 356 28.43 -24.18 -21.33
C MET A 356 29.31 -23.54 -20.26
N PHE A 357 28.71 -23.09 -19.15
CA PHE A 357 29.44 -22.47 -18.05
C PHE A 357 30.30 -23.46 -17.24
N SER A 358 29.97 -24.74 -17.22
CA SER A 358 30.81 -25.79 -16.63
C SER A 358 31.90 -26.32 -17.56
N GLY A 359 32.06 -25.73 -18.74
CA GLY A 359 33.08 -26.16 -19.73
C GLY A 359 32.78 -27.45 -20.50
N LYS A 360 31.63 -28.07 -20.26
CA LYS A 360 31.21 -29.31 -20.94
C LYS A 360 30.67 -29.10 -22.35
N LEU A 361 30.31 -27.86 -22.70
CA LEU A 361 29.82 -27.45 -24.00
C LEU A 361 30.49 -26.14 -24.40
N LYS A 362 31.22 -26.13 -25.50
CA LYS A 362 31.82 -24.88 -26.01
C LYS A 362 30.75 -23.99 -26.64
N PRO A 363 30.73 -22.68 -26.36
CA PRO A 363 29.78 -21.74 -26.98
C PRO A 363 29.76 -21.79 -28.50
N THR A 364 30.92 -21.90 -29.13
CA THR A 364 31.05 -22.03 -30.58
C THR A 364 30.37 -23.30 -31.11
N MET A 365 30.48 -24.43 -30.42
CA MET A 365 29.80 -25.69 -30.78
C MET A 365 28.30 -25.62 -30.54
N ALA A 366 27.86 -24.99 -29.46
CA ALA A 366 26.45 -24.77 -29.19
C ALA A 366 25.81 -23.91 -30.29
N PHE A 367 26.49 -22.88 -30.75
CA PHE A 367 26.01 -22.02 -31.83
C PHE A 367 25.94 -22.80 -33.17
N MET A 368 26.98 -23.52 -33.53
CA MET A 368 27.02 -24.31 -34.79
C MET A 368 25.96 -25.42 -34.82
N SER A 369 25.63 -25.99 -33.67
CA SER A 369 24.61 -27.05 -33.55
C SER A 369 23.17 -26.49 -33.38
N GLY A 370 22.99 -25.17 -33.42
CA GLY A 370 21.67 -24.52 -33.25
C GLY A 370 21.12 -24.50 -31.82
N LYS A 371 21.90 -24.96 -30.85
CA LYS A 371 21.52 -24.94 -29.41
C LYS A 371 21.61 -23.55 -28.78
N LEU A 372 22.46 -22.69 -29.33
CA LEU A 372 22.64 -21.31 -28.91
C LEU A 372 22.25 -20.38 -30.07
N LYS A 373 21.34 -19.47 -29.81
CA LYS A 373 21.01 -18.35 -30.71
C LYS A 373 21.61 -17.07 -30.16
N ILE A 374 22.24 -16.29 -31.03
CA ILE A 374 22.88 -15.02 -30.63
C ILE A 374 22.28 -13.87 -31.44
N LYS A 375 21.88 -12.81 -30.75
CA LYS A 375 21.49 -11.53 -31.34
C LYS A 375 22.42 -10.44 -30.81
N GLY A 376 22.93 -9.59 -31.69
CA GLY A 376 23.85 -8.50 -31.35
C GLY A 376 25.29 -8.82 -31.78
N ASN A 377 26.27 -8.36 -31.02
CA ASN A 377 27.68 -8.43 -31.40
C ASN A 377 28.27 -9.81 -31.16
N MET A 378 28.48 -10.55 -32.25
CA MET A 378 29.05 -11.90 -32.24
C MET A 378 30.49 -11.96 -31.64
N ALA A 379 31.28 -10.92 -31.80
CA ALA A 379 32.61 -10.86 -31.21
C ALA A 379 32.59 -10.90 -29.69
N LEU A 380 31.52 -10.37 -29.07
CA LEU A 380 31.31 -10.41 -27.63
C LEU A 380 30.95 -11.80 -27.13
N ALA A 381 30.24 -12.62 -27.92
CA ALA A 381 29.98 -14.02 -27.58
C ALA A 381 31.27 -14.86 -27.54
N ILE A 382 32.19 -14.60 -28.45
CA ILE A 382 33.53 -15.22 -28.46
C ILE A 382 34.37 -14.75 -27.25
N LYS A 383 34.25 -13.46 -26.89
CA LYS A 383 34.89 -12.90 -25.70
C LYS A 383 34.41 -13.58 -24.43
N LEU A 384 33.10 -13.87 -24.34
CA LEU A 384 32.50 -14.58 -23.21
C LEU A 384 33.11 -16.01 -23.07
N GLU A 385 33.35 -16.71 -24.18
CA GLU A 385 33.99 -18.05 -24.14
C GLU A 385 35.38 -18.01 -23.48
N LYS A 386 36.19 -17.00 -23.81
CA LYS A 386 37.50 -16.79 -23.16
C LYS A 386 37.38 -16.52 -21.68
N LEU A 387 36.42 -15.69 -21.30
CA LEU A 387 36.13 -15.37 -19.92
C LEU A 387 35.71 -16.59 -19.12
N MET A 388 34.82 -17.41 -19.66
CA MET A 388 34.36 -18.66 -19.03
C MET A 388 35.50 -19.65 -18.81
N ASN A 389 36.40 -19.78 -19.79
CA ASN A 389 37.59 -20.63 -19.66
C ASN A 389 38.53 -20.15 -18.53
N GLN A 390 38.68 -18.83 -18.36
CA GLN A 390 39.46 -18.26 -17.26
C GLN A 390 38.82 -18.48 -15.90
N MET A 391 37.50 -18.45 -15.83
CA MET A 391 36.73 -18.70 -14.60
C MET A 391 36.78 -20.18 -14.21
N ASN A 392 36.65 -21.10 -15.20
CA ASN A 392 36.72 -22.54 -14.97
C ASN A 392 38.14 -23.03 -14.57
N SER A 393 39.20 -22.30 -14.89
CA SER A 393 40.55 -22.61 -14.45
C SER A 393 40.85 -22.23 -12.99
N ARG A 394 39.91 -21.51 -12.32
CA ARG A 394 39.99 -21.12 -10.92
C ARG A 394 39.02 -21.92 -10.02
N LEU A 395 38.20 -22.80 -10.62
CA LEU A 395 37.34 -23.78 -9.95
C LEU A 395 38.09 -25.14 -9.92
#